data_0d7c55e66d142543a091eebea37cca02
#
_entry.id   0d7c55e66d142543a091eebea37cca02
#
_cell.length_a   1.000
_cell.length_b   1.000
_cell.length_c   1.000
_cell.angle_alpha   90.00
_cell.angle_beta   90.00
_cell.angle_gamma   90.00
#
_symmetry.space_group_name_H-M   'P 1'
#
loop_
_entity.id
_entity.type
_entity.pdbx_description
1 polymer ?
#
loop_
_entity_poly.entity_id
_entity_poly.type
_entity_poly.pdbx_seq_one_letter_code
_entity_poly.pdbx_strand_id
1 'polypeptide(L)'
;ILMNPPYGGNEKEGVKQNFPADLRSSETADLFMSVIMYRLKQNGQCAIILPDGFLFGTDNAKMAIKEKLLSEFNLHTVIRMPHSVFAPYTSITTNILFFDRTHPTTETWFYRLDMPEGYKNFSKTKPMKLEHFAPAIEWWDNREEITIDGFDKAKKYTAEELKARSYNIDLCGYPHEEEEILPPKELIQQYQEKRASLNADIDRILAQITDILGIDITEEGDE
;
A
#
# COMPACT_ATOMS: atom_id res chain seq x y z
N ILE A 1 17.06 -6.70 12.80
CA ILE A 1 16.39 -5.38 12.92
C ILE A 1 14.90 -5.59 12.64
N LEU A 2 14.02 -5.02 13.49
CA LEU A 2 12.60 -4.88 13.23
C LEU A 2 12.29 -3.39 13.19
N MET A 3 11.65 -2.89 12.13
CA MET A 3 11.45 -1.46 11.93
C MET A 3 10.08 -1.15 11.35
N ASN A 4 9.42 -0.15 11.93
CA ASN A 4 8.25 0.50 11.36
C ASN A 4 8.55 2.01 11.30
N PRO A 5 9.16 2.50 10.21
CA PRO A 5 9.51 3.91 10.06
C PRO A 5 8.27 4.77 9.86
N PRO A 6 8.35 6.09 10.10
CA PRO A 6 7.26 6.99 9.77
C PRO A 6 7.03 7.04 8.24
N TYR A 7 5.76 7.08 7.83
CA TYR A 7 5.35 7.16 6.43
C TYR A 7 5.04 8.61 6.02
N GLY A 8 5.37 8.97 4.77
CA GLY A 8 4.95 10.23 4.16
C GLY A 8 5.63 11.48 4.70
N GLY A 9 6.73 11.35 5.44
CA GLY A 9 7.54 12.48 5.87
C GLY A 9 8.55 12.90 4.80
N ASN A 10 8.84 14.22 4.73
CA ASN A 10 9.93 14.76 3.92
C ASN A 10 11.04 15.28 4.83
N GLU A 11 12.27 14.86 4.57
CA GLU A 11 13.43 15.29 5.34
C GLU A 11 14.04 16.58 4.82
N LYS A 12 14.59 17.35 5.76
CA LYS A 12 15.29 18.61 5.45
C LYS A 12 16.56 18.32 4.66
N GLU A 13 16.96 19.28 3.80
CA GLU A 13 18.14 19.16 2.94
C GLU A 13 19.41 18.80 3.73
N GLY A 14 19.64 19.43 4.88
CA GLY A 14 20.79 19.12 5.74
C GLY A 14 20.83 17.68 6.25
N VAL A 15 19.69 17.00 6.37
CA VAL A 15 19.63 15.57 6.74
C VAL A 15 20.00 14.72 5.52
N LYS A 16 19.44 15.03 4.36
CA LYS A 16 19.69 14.30 3.10
C LYS A 16 21.16 14.31 2.70
N GLN A 17 21.88 15.40 2.97
CA GLN A 17 23.31 15.52 2.66
C GLN A 17 24.20 14.53 3.42
N ASN A 18 23.73 13.92 4.50
CA ASN A 18 24.45 12.87 5.23
C ASN A 18 24.41 11.50 4.52
N PHE A 19 23.62 11.38 3.45
CA PHE A 19 23.51 10.13 2.69
C PHE A 19 24.36 10.18 1.41
N PRO A 20 24.79 9.03 0.87
CA PRO A 20 25.39 8.94 -0.44
C PRO A 20 24.53 9.64 -1.50
N ALA A 21 25.13 10.25 -2.49
CA ALA A 21 24.43 11.11 -3.45
C ALA A 21 23.32 10.39 -4.23
N ASP A 22 23.55 9.12 -4.55
CA ASP A 22 22.62 8.21 -5.26
C ASP A 22 21.46 7.71 -4.39
N LEU A 23 21.60 7.75 -3.05
CA LEU A 23 20.58 7.30 -2.10
C LEU A 23 19.82 8.46 -1.42
N ARG A 24 20.03 9.69 -1.88
CA ARG A 24 19.37 10.90 -1.33
C ARG A 24 17.94 10.99 -1.78
N SER A 25 17.02 10.42 -1.01
CA SER A 25 15.59 10.63 -1.17
C SER A 25 15.10 11.80 -0.31
N SER A 26 14.00 12.43 -0.71
CA SER A 26 13.26 13.34 0.15
C SER A 26 12.34 12.59 1.12
N GLU A 27 11.98 11.36 0.83
CA GLU A 27 11.07 10.58 1.65
C GLU A 27 11.78 9.92 2.84
N THR A 28 11.21 10.09 4.02
CA THR A 28 11.76 9.54 5.27
C THR A 28 11.89 8.02 5.22
N ALA A 29 10.90 7.31 4.68
CA ALA A 29 10.92 5.83 4.61
C ALA A 29 12.11 5.31 3.80
N ASP A 30 12.45 5.96 2.68
CA ASP A 30 13.60 5.61 1.82
C ASP A 30 14.94 5.79 2.56
N LEU A 31 15.06 6.90 3.29
CA LEU A 31 16.26 7.18 4.07
C LEU A 31 16.42 6.18 5.23
N PHE A 32 15.31 5.76 5.87
CA PHE A 32 15.35 4.70 6.88
C PHE A 32 15.82 3.38 6.26
N MET A 33 15.40 3.05 5.05
CA MET A 33 15.89 1.86 4.34
C MET A 33 17.41 1.94 4.12
N SER A 34 17.92 3.08 3.69
CA SER A 34 19.35 3.32 3.52
C SER A 34 20.12 3.17 4.84
N VAL A 35 19.60 3.71 5.95
CA VAL A 35 20.21 3.56 7.29
C VAL A 35 20.23 2.09 7.72
N ILE A 36 19.17 1.34 7.49
CA ILE A 36 19.08 -0.08 7.85
C ILE A 36 20.13 -0.89 7.08
N MET A 37 20.21 -0.70 5.77
CA MET A 37 21.21 -1.37 4.93
C MET A 37 22.65 -1.07 5.40
N TYR A 38 22.92 0.18 5.80
CA TYR A 38 24.21 0.56 6.36
C TYR A 38 24.50 -0.12 7.71
N ARG A 39 23.49 -0.26 8.59
CA ARG A 39 23.62 -0.76 9.95
C ARG A 39 23.51 -2.28 10.08
N LEU A 40 22.91 -2.96 9.14
CA LEU A 40 22.72 -4.40 9.20
C LEU A 40 24.07 -5.11 9.10
N LYS A 41 24.39 -5.90 10.10
CA LYS A 41 25.62 -6.69 10.15
C LYS A 41 25.55 -7.86 9.17
N GLN A 42 26.72 -8.41 8.83
CA GLN A 42 26.80 -9.67 8.09
C GLN A 42 26.00 -10.76 8.81
N ASN A 43 25.23 -11.54 8.05
CA ASN A 43 24.28 -12.55 8.54
C ASN A 43 23.13 -11.97 9.39
N GLY A 44 22.99 -10.64 9.45
CA GLY A 44 21.89 -9.99 10.14
C GLY A 44 20.60 -10.10 9.32
N GLN A 45 19.48 -10.16 10.00
CA GLN A 45 18.12 -10.21 9.41
C GLN A 45 17.37 -8.91 9.68
N CYS A 46 16.50 -8.55 8.74
CA CYS A 46 15.64 -7.37 8.86
C CYS A 46 14.22 -7.69 8.43
N ALA A 47 13.25 -7.15 9.17
CA ALA A 47 11.89 -6.97 8.72
C ALA A 47 11.52 -5.49 8.87
N ILE A 48 11.06 -4.88 7.78
CA ILE A 48 10.67 -3.47 7.74
C ILE A 48 9.31 -3.31 7.09
N ILE A 49 8.49 -2.42 7.64
CA ILE A 49 7.19 -2.05 7.05
C ILE A 49 7.38 -0.80 6.21
N LEU A 50 7.02 -0.86 4.93
CA LEU A 50 7.14 0.25 3.99
C LEU A 50 5.82 0.48 3.24
N PRO A 51 5.51 1.74 2.85
CA PRO A 51 4.34 2.06 2.05
C PRO A 51 4.50 1.57 0.60
N ASP A 52 3.37 1.40 -0.10
CA ASP A 52 3.35 1.01 -1.51
C ASP A 52 4.20 1.92 -2.40
N GLY A 53 4.27 3.22 -2.07
CA GLY A 53 5.10 4.19 -2.78
C GLY A 53 6.57 3.81 -2.89
N PHE A 54 7.12 3.06 -1.93
CA PHE A 54 8.46 2.51 -2.02
C PHE A 54 8.54 1.39 -3.09
N LEU A 55 7.52 0.55 -3.19
CA LEU A 55 7.54 -0.61 -4.09
C LEU A 55 7.46 -0.20 -5.55
N PHE A 56 6.49 0.63 -5.92
CA PHE A 56 6.28 1.06 -7.31
C PHE A 56 7.13 2.28 -7.72
N GLY A 57 7.63 3.08 -6.78
CA GLY A 57 8.39 4.30 -7.08
C GLY A 57 9.62 4.01 -7.95
N THR A 58 9.78 4.77 -9.01
CA THR A 58 10.85 4.64 -10.01
C THR A 58 11.70 5.90 -10.14
N ASP A 59 11.65 6.80 -9.16
CA ASP A 59 12.62 7.88 -9.06
C ASP A 59 14.04 7.34 -8.81
N ASN A 60 15.03 8.13 -9.18
CA ASN A 60 16.43 7.69 -9.18
C ASN A 60 16.90 7.17 -7.82
N ALA A 61 16.50 7.83 -6.74
CA ALA A 61 16.92 7.43 -5.39
C ALA A 61 16.27 6.10 -4.97
N LYS A 62 14.96 5.93 -5.22
CA LYS A 62 14.27 4.66 -4.92
C LYS A 62 14.80 3.51 -5.76
N MET A 63 15.09 3.75 -7.05
CA MET A 63 15.72 2.73 -7.89
C MET A 63 17.08 2.31 -7.35
N ALA A 64 17.95 3.28 -7.01
CA ALA A 64 19.28 3.00 -6.45
C ALA A 64 19.20 2.25 -5.11
N ILE A 65 18.26 2.60 -4.24
CA ILE A 65 18.04 1.91 -2.96
C ILE A 65 17.59 0.46 -3.21
N LYS A 66 16.65 0.21 -4.14
CA LYS A 66 16.18 -1.13 -4.47
C LYS A 66 17.25 -1.94 -5.20
N GLU A 67 18.01 -1.33 -6.11
CA GLU A 67 19.15 -1.97 -6.74
C GLU A 67 20.18 -2.42 -5.71
N LYS A 68 20.55 -1.55 -4.77
CA LYS A 68 21.45 -1.88 -3.67
C LYS A 68 20.90 -2.99 -2.79
N LEU A 69 19.60 -2.95 -2.47
CA LEU A 69 18.92 -4.00 -1.70
C LEU A 69 19.04 -5.36 -2.39
N LEU A 70 18.82 -5.44 -3.70
CA LEU A 70 18.88 -6.71 -4.43
C LEU A 70 20.32 -7.17 -4.69
N SER A 71 21.27 -6.25 -4.86
CA SER A 71 22.66 -6.60 -5.22
C SER A 71 23.57 -6.90 -4.02
N GLU A 72 23.27 -6.37 -2.83
CA GLU A 72 24.10 -6.54 -1.63
C GLU A 72 23.40 -7.32 -0.50
N PHE A 73 22.10 -7.51 -0.59
CA PHE A 73 21.28 -8.20 0.41
C PHE A 73 20.37 -9.22 -0.26
N ASN A 74 19.88 -10.14 0.52
CA ASN A 74 18.92 -11.15 0.10
C ASN A 74 17.50 -10.72 0.49
N LEU A 75 16.81 -10.02 -0.40
CA LEU A 75 15.37 -9.75 -0.25
C LEU A 75 14.61 -11.04 -0.60
N HIS A 76 14.28 -11.82 0.40
CA HIS A 76 13.68 -13.15 0.17
C HIS A 76 12.16 -13.17 0.22
N THR A 77 11.51 -12.18 0.85
CA THR A 77 10.03 -12.16 0.96
C THR A 77 9.49 -10.74 1.10
N VAL A 78 8.41 -10.48 0.38
CA VAL A 78 7.57 -9.28 0.53
C VAL A 78 6.14 -9.73 0.83
N ILE A 79 5.57 -9.27 1.95
CA ILE A 79 4.17 -9.51 2.30
C ILE A 79 3.40 -8.19 2.16
N ARG A 80 2.48 -8.14 1.21
CA ARG A 80 1.52 -7.04 1.09
C ARG A 80 0.44 -7.19 2.14
N MET A 81 0.26 -6.15 2.96
CA MET A 81 -0.78 -6.15 3.98
C MET A 81 -2.11 -5.61 3.45
N PRO A 82 -3.24 -5.99 4.05
CA PRO A 82 -4.53 -5.41 3.73
C PRO A 82 -4.51 -3.89 3.95
N HIS A 83 -5.39 -3.17 3.27
CA HIS A 83 -5.56 -1.74 3.53
C HIS A 83 -6.07 -1.48 4.96
N SER A 84 -5.98 -0.25 5.44
CA SER A 84 -6.45 0.20 6.75
C SER A 84 -5.81 -0.49 7.98
N VAL A 85 -4.72 -1.24 7.84
CA VAL A 85 -4.03 -1.91 8.98
C VAL A 85 -3.65 -0.91 10.08
N PHE A 86 -3.30 0.31 9.71
CA PHE A 86 -2.92 1.37 10.63
C PHE A 86 -4.04 2.39 10.91
N ALA A 87 -5.29 2.05 10.62
CA ALA A 87 -6.42 2.90 10.96
C ALA A 87 -6.54 3.09 12.49
N PRO A 88 -6.91 4.28 12.99
CA PRO A 88 -7.35 5.47 12.25
C PRO A 88 -6.21 6.41 11.81
N TYR A 89 -4.95 6.06 12.04
CA TYR A 89 -3.80 6.97 11.84
C TYR A 89 -3.48 7.23 10.37
N THR A 90 -3.60 6.20 9.54
CA THR A 90 -3.42 6.29 8.09
C THR A 90 -4.19 5.20 7.37
N SER A 91 -4.59 5.48 6.11
CA SER A 91 -5.18 4.52 5.17
C SER A 91 -4.16 3.97 4.17
N ILE A 92 -2.88 4.38 4.26
CA ILE A 92 -1.84 3.96 3.33
C ILE A 92 -1.68 2.44 3.41
N THR A 93 -1.70 1.77 2.25
CA THR A 93 -1.36 0.35 2.13
C THR A 93 0.13 0.18 2.36
N THR A 94 0.48 -0.84 3.12
CA THR A 94 1.85 -1.09 3.54
C THR A 94 2.26 -2.52 3.27
N ASN A 95 3.56 -2.74 3.22
CA ASN A 95 4.17 -4.03 2.93
C ASN A 95 5.25 -4.34 3.96
N ILE A 96 5.43 -5.61 4.30
CA ILE A 96 6.54 -6.05 5.12
C ILE A 96 7.59 -6.65 4.20
N LEU A 97 8.79 -6.06 4.19
CA LEU A 97 9.94 -6.59 3.47
C LEU A 97 10.83 -7.36 4.44
N PHE A 98 11.14 -8.60 4.10
CA PHE A 98 12.06 -9.45 4.84
C PHE A 98 13.32 -9.68 4.03
N PHE A 99 14.46 -9.30 4.57
CA PHE A 99 15.75 -9.47 3.94
C PHE A 99 16.86 -9.73 4.96
N ASP A 100 17.95 -10.27 4.48
CA ASP A 100 19.14 -10.53 5.27
C ASP A 100 20.41 -10.07 4.52
N ARG A 101 21.54 -10.06 5.24
CA ARG A 101 22.84 -9.72 4.67
C ARG A 101 23.72 -10.96 4.58
N THR A 102 23.29 -11.95 3.82
CA THR A 102 24.05 -13.20 3.57
C THR A 102 24.64 -13.23 2.16
N HIS A 103 23.85 -12.95 1.15
CA HIS A 103 24.22 -12.95 -0.27
C HIS A 103 23.31 -12.02 -1.06
N PRO A 104 23.66 -11.65 -2.31
CA PRO A 104 22.75 -10.95 -3.21
C PRO A 104 21.45 -11.73 -3.42
N THR A 105 20.37 -11.02 -3.68
CA THR A 105 19.06 -11.61 -3.99
C THR A 105 19.15 -12.47 -5.25
N THR A 106 18.73 -13.71 -5.19
CA THR A 106 18.54 -14.59 -6.34
C THR A 106 17.08 -14.63 -6.77
N GLU A 107 16.19 -14.76 -5.81
CA GLU A 107 14.75 -14.79 -6.01
C GLU A 107 14.03 -14.19 -4.80
N THR A 108 12.86 -13.61 -5.04
CA THR A 108 12.01 -13.01 -4.00
C THR A 108 10.59 -13.57 -4.11
N TRP A 109 10.05 -13.99 -2.99
CA TRP A 109 8.65 -14.34 -2.86
C TRP A 109 7.80 -13.12 -2.53
N PHE A 110 6.69 -12.98 -3.23
CA PHE A 110 5.65 -11.98 -2.97
C PHE A 110 4.39 -12.70 -2.52
N TYR A 111 3.78 -12.22 -1.47
CA TYR A 111 2.54 -12.76 -0.91
C TYR A 111 1.58 -11.64 -0.55
N ARG A 112 0.32 -11.74 -0.97
CA ARG A 112 -0.75 -10.84 -0.57
C ARG A 112 -1.54 -11.44 0.59
N LEU A 113 -1.55 -10.73 1.70
CA LEU A 113 -2.43 -11.04 2.81
C LEU A 113 -3.78 -10.35 2.56
N ASP A 114 -4.81 -11.13 2.29
CA ASP A 114 -6.13 -10.61 2.02
C ASP A 114 -6.83 -10.13 3.31
N MET A 115 -7.85 -9.28 3.14
CA MET A 115 -8.69 -8.85 4.26
C MET A 115 -9.40 -10.08 4.87
N PRO A 116 -9.43 -10.22 6.19
CA PRO A 116 -10.14 -11.32 6.83
C PRO A 116 -11.63 -11.34 6.48
N GLU A 117 -12.23 -12.52 6.42
CA GLU A 117 -13.64 -12.68 6.15
C GLU A 117 -14.50 -11.86 7.13
N GLY A 118 -15.51 -11.16 6.60
CA GLY A 118 -16.39 -10.27 7.38
C GLY A 118 -15.80 -8.93 7.78
N TYR A 119 -14.57 -8.61 7.30
CA TYR A 119 -13.94 -7.30 7.49
C TYR A 119 -13.99 -6.51 6.18
N LYS A 120 -14.61 -5.31 6.20
CA LYS A 120 -14.44 -4.32 5.12
C LYS A 120 -13.17 -3.50 5.31
N ASN A 121 -12.90 -3.10 6.56
CA ASN A 121 -11.74 -2.31 6.96
C ASN A 121 -11.35 -2.66 8.39
N PHE A 122 -10.07 -2.51 8.71
CA PHE A 122 -9.63 -2.41 10.10
C PHE A 122 -9.99 -1.03 10.66
N SER A 123 -10.13 -0.93 11.99
CA SER A 123 -10.46 0.31 12.68
C SER A 123 -9.93 0.28 14.11
N LYS A 124 -10.07 1.39 14.83
CA LYS A 124 -9.70 1.46 16.25
C LYS A 124 -10.42 0.40 17.10
N THR A 125 -11.68 0.09 16.77
CA THR A 125 -12.51 -0.90 17.50
C THR A 125 -12.36 -2.32 16.95
N LYS A 126 -11.86 -2.48 15.74
CA LYS A 126 -11.56 -3.77 15.09
C LYS A 126 -10.14 -3.71 14.51
N PRO A 127 -9.09 -3.67 15.36
CA PRO A 127 -7.70 -3.58 14.90
C PRO A 127 -7.25 -4.90 14.26
N MET A 128 -6.19 -4.82 13.47
CA MET A 128 -5.48 -6.01 13.02
C MET A 128 -4.88 -6.74 14.24
N LYS A 129 -5.01 -8.06 14.25
CA LYS A 129 -4.48 -8.93 15.30
C LYS A 129 -3.53 -9.97 14.71
N LEU A 130 -2.75 -10.63 15.57
CA LEU A 130 -1.81 -11.67 15.13
C LEU A 130 -2.51 -12.84 14.42
N GLU A 131 -3.72 -13.22 14.87
CA GLU A 131 -4.52 -14.28 14.25
C GLU A 131 -4.80 -14.03 12.75
N HIS A 132 -4.87 -12.77 12.31
CA HIS A 132 -5.09 -12.43 10.91
C HIS A 132 -3.87 -12.72 10.03
N PHE A 133 -2.70 -12.95 10.62
CA PHE A 133 -1.50 -13.40 9.89
C PHE A 133 -1.45 -14.92 9.70
N ALA A 134 -2.36 -15.69 10.29
CA ALA A 134 -2.33 -17.16 10.18
C ALA A 134 -2.17 -17.67 8.75
N PRO A 135 -2.88 -17.15 7.72
CA PRO A 135 -2.68 -17.60 6.34
C PRO A 135 -1.28 -17.32 5.79
N ALA A 136 -0.67 -16.20 6.17
CA ALA A 136 0.69 -15.86 5.74
C ALA A 136 1.74 -16.72 6.48
N ILE A 137 1.51 -17.05 7.75
CA ILE A 137 2.38 -17.92 8.55
C ILE A 137 2.33 -19.35 8.00
N GLU A 138 1.15 -19.87 7.72
CA GLU A 138 0.98 -21.20 7.13
C GLU A 138 1.67 -21.29 5.76
N TRP A 139 1.46 -20.29 4.90
CA TRP A 139 2.13 -20.21 3.61
C TRP A 139 3.67 -20.09 3.75
N TRP A 140 4.16 -19.38 4.77
CA TRP A 140 5.60 -19.18 4.98
C TRP A 140 6.36 -20.49 5.17
N ASP A 141 5.77 -21.43 5.87
CA ASP A 141 6.38 -22.74 6.13
C ASP A 141 6.30 -23.69 4.92
N ASN A 142 5.35 -23.45 4.01
CA ASN A 142 5.13 -24.25 2.80
C ASN A 142 4.83 -23.35 1.59
N ARG A 143 5.86 -22.60 1.15
CA ARG A 143 5.74 -21.60 0.08
C ARG A 143 5.41 -22.23 -1.26
N GLU A 144 4.30 -21.82 -1.84
CA GLU A 144 3.86 -22.18 -3.19
C GLU A 144 3.29 -20.97 -3.91
N GLU A 145 3.26 -21.02 -5.23
CA GLU A 145 2.59 -20.00 -6.03
C GLU A 145 1.08 -20.20 -5.96
N ILE A 146 0.34 -19.11 -5.74
CA ILE A 146 -1.11 -19.11 -5.58
C ILE A 146 -1.70 -18.06 -6.51
N THR A 147 -2.62 -18.49 -7.38
CA THR A 147 -3.41 -17.61 -8.24
C THR A 147 -4.88 -17.75 -7.88
N ILE A 148 -5.57 -16.62 -7.69
CA ILE A 148 -7.01 -16.56 -7.38
C ILE A 148 -7.66 -15.64 -8.41
N ASP A 149 -8.69 -16.15 -9.10
CA ASP A 149 -9.46 -15.41 -10.12
C ASP A 149 -8.57 -14.76 -11.22
N GLY A 150 -7.47 -15.45 -11.59
CA GLY A 150 -6.53 -14.96 -12.58
C GLY A 150 -5.49 -13.96 -12.08
N PHE A 151 -5.49 -13.63 -10.78
CA PHE A 151 -4.54 -12.73 -10.15
C PHE A 151 -3.58 -13.47 -9.24
N ASP A 152 -2.29 -13.16 -9.34
CA ASP A 152 -1.27 -13.73 -8.47
C ASP A 152 -1.46 -13.24 -7.02
N LYS A 153 -1.74 -14.17 -6.09
CA LYS A 153 -1.77 -13.93 -4.66
C LYS A 153 -0.40 -14.17 -4.04
N ALA A 154 0.27 -15.24 -4.46
CA ALA A 154 1.63 -15.55 -4.09
C ALA A 154 2.41 -15.97 -5.32
N LYS A 155 3.59 -15.38 -5.50
CA LYS A 155 4.45 -15.69 -6.65
C LYS A 155 5.90 -15.38 -6.37
N LYS A 156 6.77 -16.17 -6.99
CA LYS A 156 8.21 -16.01 -6.93
C LYS A 156 8.73 -15.33 -8.18
N TYR A 157 9.66 -14.39 -8.01
CA TYR A 157 10.33 -13.70 -9.10
C TYR A 157 11.84 -13.74 -8.90
N THR A 158 12.58 -13.91 -9.98
CA THR A 158 14.04 -13.83 -9.99
C THR A 158 14.54 -12.39 -9.90
N ALA A 159 15.77 -12.21 -9.45
CA ALA A 159 16.39 -10.87 -9.39
C ALA A 159 16.48 -10.22 -10.78
N GLU A 160 16.69 -11.00 -11.85
CA GLU A 160 16.73 -10.55 -13.23
C GLU A 160 15.36 -10.00 -13.68
N GLU A 161 14.27 -10.69 -13.34
CA GLU A 161 12.91 -10.23 -13.64
C GLU A 161 12.60 -8.92 -12.92
N LEU A 162 13.00 -8.80 -11.64
CA LEU A 162 12.83 -7.56 -10.88
C LEU A 162 13.66 -6.41 -11.47
N LYS A 163 14.89 -6.68 -11.89
CA LYS A 163 15.74 -5.71 -12.57
C LYS A 163 15.17 -5.27 -13.91
N ALA A 164 14.66 -6.21 -14.72
CA ALA A 164 14.02 -5.91 -16.01
C ALA A 164 12.81 -4.99 -15.88
N ARG A 165 12.16 -4.96 -14.71
CA ARG A 165 11.04 -4.07 -14.36
C ARG A 165 11.52 -2.72 -13.77
N SER A 166 12.79 -2.32 -13.94
CA SER A 166 13.38 -1.13 -13.34
C SER A 166 13.21 -1.11 -11.81
N TYR A 167 13.40 -2.27 -11.20
CA TYR A 167 13.24 -2.48 -9.76
C TYR A 167 11.84 -2.10 -9.21
N ASN A 168 10.82 -2.07 -10.07
CA ASN A 168 9.44 -2.01 -9.60
C ASN A 168 9.07 -3.37 -8.99
N ILE A 169 8.95 -3.38 -7.66
CA ILE A 169 8.63 -4.56 -6.85
C ILE A 169 7.18 -4.53 -6.33
N ASP A 170 6.32 -3.74 -6.97
CA ASP A 170 4.88 -3.74 -6.72
C ASP A 170 4.22 -4.91 -7.44
N LEU A 171 4.22 -6.05 -6.78
CA LEU A 171 3.77 -7.34 -7.31
C LEU A 171 2.75 -8.00 -6.38
N CYS A 172 1.95 -8.93 -6.91
CA CYS A 172 0.87 -9.58 -6.17
C CYS A 172 -0.06 -8.57 -5.48
N GLY A 173 -0.37 -7.47 -6.19
CA GLY A 173 -1.31 -6.45 -5.73
C GLY A 173 -2.73 -6.98 -5.61
N TYR A 174 -3.60 -6.19 -4.96
CA TYR A 174 -5.02 -6.49 -4.98
C TYR A 174 -5.55 -6.39 -6.40
N PRO A 175 -6.48 -7.29 -6.81
CA PRO A 175 -7.17 -7.15 -8.08
C PRO A 175 -7.82 -5.77 -8.13
N HIS A 176 -7.53 -5.02 -9.18
CA HIS A 176 -8.29 -3.84 -9.53
C HIS A 176 -9.30 -4.29 -10.58
N GLU A 177 -10.57 -4.03 -10.33
CA GLU A 177 -11.54 -4.02 -11.44
C GLU A 177 -11.06 -2.89 -12.36
N GLU A 178 -10.64 -3.23 -13.58
CA GLU A 178 -10.43 -2.22 -14.60
C GLU A 178 -11.79 -1.55 -14.81
N GLU A 179 -11.94 -0.32 -14.29
CA GLU A 179 -13.11 0.48 -14.60
C GLU A 179 -13.13 0.63 -16.13
N GLU A 180 -14.16 0.07 -16.75
CA GLU A 180 -14.37 0.19 -18.18
C GLU A 180 -14.38 1.68 -18.53
N ILE A 181 -13.35 2.12 -19.27
CA ILE A 181 -13.23 3.53 -19.66
C ILE A 181 -14.33 3.79 -20.70
N LEU A 182 -15.50 4.18 -20.20
CA LEU A 182 -16.63 4.52 -21.02
C LEU A 182 -16.30 5.72 -21.92
N PRO A 183 -16.85 5.76 -23.13
CA PRO A 183 -16.74 6.94 -23.98
C PRO A 183 -17.22 8.20 -23.22
N PRO A 184 -16.58 9.36 -23.38
CA PRO A 184 -16.88 10.56 -22.60
C PRO A 184 -18.36 10.93 -22.55
N LYS A 185 -19.10 10.67 -23.63
CA LYS A 185 -20.55 10.92 -23.70
C LYS A 185 -21.34 10.04 -22.74
N GLU A 186 -21.02 8.75 -22.69
CA GLU A 186 -21.69 7.79 -21.81
C GLU A 186 -21.32 8.05 -20.34
N LEU A 187 -20.06 8.39 -20.07
CA LEU A 187 -19.60 8.76 -18.73
C LEU A 187 -20.34 10.00 -18.21
N ILE A 188 -20.51 11.05 -19.04
CA ILE A 188 -21.26 12.25 -18.69
C ILE A 188 -22.73 11.91 -18.42
N GLN A 189 -23.35 11.07 -19.24
CA GLN A 189 -24.73 10.65 -19.06
C GLN A 189 -24.92 9.89 -17.74
N GLN A 190 -24.08 8.90 -17.47
CA GLN A 190 -24.12 8.16 -16.19
C GLN A 190 -23.90 9.08 -14.98
N TYR A 191 -22.96 10.05 -15.08
CA TYR A 191 -22.76 11.03 -14.05
C TYR A 191 -24.01 11.89 -13.79
N GLN A 192 -24.68 12.34 -14.86
CA GLN A 192 -25.90 13.14 -14.75
C GLN A 192 -27.05 12.34 -14.12
N GLU A 193 -27.22 11.07 -14.50
CA GLU A 193 -28.23 10.17 -13.93
C GLU A 193 -27.96 9.90 -12.45
N LYS A 194 -26.72 9.57 -12.10
CA LYS A 194 -26.31 9.34 -10.71
C LYS A 194 -26.48 10.57 -9.85
N ARG A 195 -26.12 11.75 -10.39
CA ARG A 195 -26.31 13.04 -9.70
C ARG A 195 -27.79 13.35 -9.46
N ALA A 196 -28.64 13.12 -10.46
CA ALA A 196 -30.08 13.33 -10.32
C ALA A 196 -30.67 12.41 -9.24
N SER A 197 -30.30 11.14 -9.22
CA SER A 197 -30.71 10.17 -8.18
C SER A 197 -30.27 10.61 -6.79
N LEU A 198 -29.00 10.99 -6.62
CA LEU A 198 -28.47 11.43 -5.32
C LEU A 198 -29.14 12.72 -4.84
N ASN A 199 -29.42 13.68 -5.73
CA ASN A 199 -30.14 14.90 -5.36
C ASN A 199 -31.57 14.57 -4.90
N ALA A 200 -32.28 13.67 -5.59
CA ALA A 200 -33.62 13.25 -5.19
C ALA A 200 -33.61 12.56 -3.79
N ASP A 201 -32.57 11.77 -3.50
CA ASP A 201 -32.42 11.17 -2.17
C ASP A 201 -32.11 12.22 -1.09
N ILE A 202 -31.29 13.21 -1.40
CA ILE A 202 -31.01 14.35 -0.51
C ILE A 202 -32.29 15.13 -0.24
N ASP A 203 -33.06 15.49 -1.27
CA ASP A 203 -34.29 16.24 -1.13
C ASP A 203 -35.33 15.48 -0.29
N ARG A 204 -35.43 14.15 -0.51
CA ARG A 204 -36.31 13.29 0.29
C ARG A 204 -35.89 13.28 1.77
N ILE A 205 -34.59 13.14 2.07
CA ILE A 205 -34.09 13.14 3.44
C ILE A 205 -34.28 14.51 4.07
N LEU A 206 -34.04 15.60 3.37
CA LEU A 206 -34.28 16.95 3.86
C LEU A 206 -35.76 17.15 4.17
N ALA A 207 -36.68 16.71 3.32
CA ALA A 207 -38.11 16.78 3.58
C ALA A 207 -38.49 16.01 4.86
N GLN A 208 -37.93 14.81 5.08
CA GLN A 208 -38.16 14.05 6.31
C GLN A 208 -37.62 14.76 7.55
N ILE A 209 -36.47 15.38 7.46
CA ILE A 209 -35.87 16.15 8.58
C ILE A 209 -36.73 17.37 8.88
N THR A 210 -37.21 18.09 7.87
CA THR A 210 -38.08 19.26 8.00
C THR A 210 -39.41 18.89 8.67
N ASP A 211 -40.00 17.76 8.25
CA ASP A 211 -41.23 17.24 8.85
C ASP A 211 -41.05 16.88 10.34
N ILE A 212 -39.96 16.17 10.66
CA ILE A 212 -39.62 15.79 12.05
C ILE A 212 -39.39 17.02 12.95
N LEU A 213 -38.74 18.04 12.41
CA LEU A 213 -38.42 19.26 13.16
C LEU A 213 -39.59 20.27 13.22
N GLY A 214 -40.66 20.04 12.45
CA GLY A 214 -41.78 20.95 12.34
C GLY A 214 -41.41 22.33 11.75
N ILE A 215 -40.37 22.36 10.89
CA ILE A 215 -39.89 23.59 10.24
C ILE A 215 -40.64 23.77 8.92
N ASP A 216 -41.38 24.86 8.76
CA ASP A 216 -42.01 25.22 7.49
C ASP A 216 -41.05 26.13 6.70
N ILE A 217 -40.46 25.57 5.61
CA ILE A 217 -39.48 26.27 4.78
C ILE A 217 -40.15 27.17 3.72
N THR A 218 -41.49 27.25 3.72
CA THR A 218 -42.22 27.98 2.69
C THR A 218 -42.39 29.50 2.99
N GLU A 219 -41.90 29.99 4.12
CA GLU A 219 -41.93 31.41 4.45
C GLU A 219 -40.52 31.99 4.64
N GLU A 220 -39.83 32.31 3.51
CA GLU A 220 -38.87 33.45 3.47
C GLU A 220 -38.46 33.66 2.00
N GLY A 221 -39.16 34.56 1.36
CA GLY A 221 -38.81 34.96 0.00
C GLY A 221 -39.69 36.11 -0.52
N ASP A 222 -39.86 37.15 0.33
CA ASP A 222 -40.30 38.49 -0.12
C ASP A 222 -39.88 39.54 0.92
N GLU A 223 -38.68 40.09 0.76
CA GLU A 223 -38.33 41.48 1.07
C GLU A 223 -37.15 41.93 0.20
#